data_b518950f1645cb6ce0d15dbdbd7b5cbf
#
_entry.id   b518950f1645cb6ce0d15dbdbd7b5cbf
#
_cell.length_a   1.000
_cell.length_b   1.000
_cell.length_c   1.000
_cell.angle_alpha   90.00
_cell.angle_beta   90.00
_cell.angle_gamma   90.00
#
_symmetry.space_group_name_H-M   'P 1'
#
loop_
_entity.id
_entity.type
_entity.pdbx_description
1 polymer ?
#
loop_
_entity_poly.entity_id
_entity_poly.type
_entity_poly.pdbx_seq_one_letter_code
_entity_poly.pdbx_strand_id
1 'polypeptide(L)'
;GIKCFEIDNYEADDIIGTYSKMALIDPEFETTIVSSDKDLLQLINEETEVKLLKQKDYIRMNEETFIDTYGIKPIRMIDLKGLMGDASDNIPGVKGIGEKTALKLLQEYDSLENVYDNIDNIKGATKQKLIDGKESAFMSKDIATIYNEVPVTYSLEELKYDGPDVNGLREIYSDLEFYSFLKDFKEEEKKEEKLEYKIIENIDDLKLK
;
A
#
# COMPACT_ATOMS: atom_id res chain seq x y z
N GLY A 1 5.59 -18.40 -0.64
CA GLY A 1 5.49 -17.25 0.24
C GLY A 1 5.09 -15.97 -0.49
N ILE A 2 5.04 -14.87 0.23
CA ILE A 2 4.77 -13.54 -0.34
C ILE A 2 6.03 -13.08 -1.10
N LYS A 3 5.84 -12.51 -2.29
CA LYS A 3 6.94 -11.91 -3.06
C LYS A 3 7.37 -10.59 -2.42
N CYS A 4 8.68 -10.39 -2.32
CA CYS A 4 9.28 -9.14 -1.87
C CYS A 4 10.08 -8.54 -3.02
N PHE A 5 10.02 -7.21 -3.17
CA PHE A 5 10.67 -6.48 -4.26
C PHE A 5 11.56 -5.38 -3.70
N GLU A 6 12.70 -5.24 -4.35
CA GLU A 6 13.61 -4.12 -4.20
C GLU A 6 14.18 -3.83 -5.58
N ILE A 7 14.14 -2.58 -6.00
CA ILE A 7 14.66 -2.14 -7.30
C ILE A 7 15.53 -0.91 -7.06
N ASP A 8 16.78 -0.99 -7.47
CA ASP A 8 17.75 0.09 -7.30
C ASP A 8 17.25 1.41 -7.89
N ASN A 9 17.43 2.49 -7.16
CA ASN A 9 17.07 3.87 -7.50
C ASN A 9 15.55 4.18 -7.55
N TYR A 10 14.70 3.29 -7.07
CA TYR A 10 13.26 3.52 -6.93
C TYR A 10 12.83 3.30 -5.49
N GLU A 11 11.85 4.09 -5.06
CA GLU A 11 11.23 3.94 -3.75
C GLU A 11 10.16 2.84 -3.77
N ALA A 12 9.79 2.34 -2.59
CA ALA A 12 8.73 1.33 -2.49
C ALA A 12 7.41 1.84 -3.07
N ASP A 13 7.11 3.11 -2.89
CA ASP A 13 5.90 3.76 -3.37
C ASP A 13 5.82 3.80 -4.91
N ASP A 14 6.95 3.97 -5.58
CA ASP A 14 7.05 3.92 -7.04
C ASP A 14 6.71 2.50 -7.57
N ILE A 15 7.21 1.48 -6.89
CA ILE A 15 6.91 0.08 -7.21
C ILE A 15 5.42 -0.21 -6.98
N ILE A 16 4.87 0.23 -5.85
CA ILE A 16 3.44 0.09 -5.51
C ILE A 16 2.59 0.82 -6.57
N GLY A 17 2.94 2.06 -6.90
CA GLY A 17 2.25 2.85 -7.92
C GLY A 17 2.28 2.18 -9.29
N THR A 18 3.40 1.57 -9.66
CA THR A 18 3.55 0.85 -10.92
C THR A 18 2.64 -0.39 -10.97
N TYR A 19 2.64 -1.23 -9.92
CA TYR A 19 1.75 -2.40 -9.87
C TYR A 19 0.28 -2.00 -9.79
N SER A 20 -0.07 -0.95 -9.05
CA SER A 20 -1.43 -0.42 -9.02
C SER A 20 -1.91 0.03 -10.41
N LYS A 21 -1.03 0.70 -11.19
CA LYS A 21 -1.31 1.09 -12.58
C LYS A 21 -1.48 -0.13 -13.49
N MET A 22 -0.66 -1.17 -13.33
CA MET A 22 -0.77 -2.41 -14.10
C MET A 22 -2.10 -3.11 -13.81
N ALA A 23 -2.50 -3.20 -12.53
CA ALA A 23 -3.76 -3.81 -12.12
C ALA A 23 -4.98 -3.03 -12.65
N LEU A 24 -4.90 -1.69 -12.72
CA LEU A 24 -5.99 -0.86 -13.24
C LEU A 24 -6.33 -1.15 -14.72
N ILE A 25 -5.34 -1.62 -15.51
CA ILE A 25 -5.52 -1.95 -16.93
C ILE A 25 -6.21 -3.31 -17.10
N ASP A 26 -6.12 -4.18 -16.09
CA ASP A 26 -6.65 -5.54 -16.14
C ASP A 26 -7.88 -5.66 -15.22
N PRO A 27 -9.10 -5.81 -15.78
CA PRO A 27 -10.35 -5.83 -15.01
C PRO A 27 -10.51 -7.05 -14.10
N GLU A 28 -9.60 -8.01 -14.13
CA GLU A 28 -9.61 -9.17 -13.22
C GLU A 28 -8.98 -8.85 -11.86
N PHE A 29 -8.33 -7.67 -11.71
CA PHE A 29 -7.63 -7.28 -10.50
C PHE A 29 -8.28 -6.09 -9.80
N GLU A 30 -8.42 -6.21 -8.49
CA GLU A 30 -8.66 -5.10 -7.56
C GLU A 30 -7.41 -4.89 -6.72
N THR A 31 -7.07 -3.65 -6.44
CA THR A 31 -5.85 -3.32 -5.67
C THR A 31 -6.21 -2.85 -4.26
N THR A 32 -5.65 -3.53 -3.26
CA THR A 32 -5.65 -3.04 -1.88
C THR A 32 -4.22 -2.75 -1.43
N ILE A 33 -3.90 -1.48 -1.24
CA ILE A 33 -2.61 -1.03 -0.69
C ILE A 33 -2.72 -1.01 0.84
N VAL A 34 -1.78 -1.65 1.53
CA VAL A 34 -1.73 -1.67 3.00
C VAL A 34 -0.48 -0.93 3.45
N SER A 35 -0.64 0.26 4.02
CA SER A 35 0.47 1.11 4.44
C SER A 35 0.05 2.07 5.56
N SER A 36 1.03 2.62 6.29
CA SER A 36 0.84 3.77 7.18
C SER A 36 1.08 5.11 6.47
N ASP A 37 1.61 5.07 5.25
CA ASP A 37 1.96 6.23 4.46
C ASP A 37 0.75 6.83 3.75
N LYS A 38 0.56 8.13 3.94
CA LYS A 38 -0.54 8.87 3.32
C LYS A 38 -0.25 9.27 1.88
N ASP A 39 0.98 9.18 1.42
CA ASP A 39 1.36 9.52 0.06
C ASP A 39 0.72 8.58 -0.93
N LEU A 40 0.55 7.33 -0.55
CA LEU A 40 -0.15 6.31 -1.32
C LEU A 40 -1.63 6.60 -1.54
N LEU A 41 -2.22 7.55 -0.81
CA LEU A 41 -3.61 7.97 -1.03
C LEU A 41 -3.83 8.61 -2.42
N GLN A 42 -2.78 9.14 -3.06
CA GLN A 42 -2.84 9.64 -4.43
C GLN A 42 -3.15 8.55 -5.46
N LEU A 43 -2.90 7.28 -5.12
CA LEU A 43 -3.11 6.12 -5.99
C LEU A 43 -4.55 5.58 -5.98
N ILE A 44 -5.39 6.07 -5.06
CA ILE A 44 -6.80 5.66 -4.95
C ILE A 44 -7.55 6.02 -6.24
N ASN A 45 -8.30 5.06 -6.76
CA ASN A 45 -9.19 5.19 -7.90
C ASN A 45 -10.34 4.17 -7.78
N GLU A 46 -11.10 3.95 -8.87
CA GLU A 46 -12.26 3.04 -8.87
C GLU A 46 -11.90 1.60 -8.48
N GLU A 47 -10.68 1.12 -8.82
CA GLU A 47 -10.21 -0.25 -8.59
C GLU A 47 -9.11 -0.33 -7.50
N THR A 48 -8.70 0.81 -6.93
CA THR A 48 -7.63 0.86 -5.94
C THR A 48 -8.11 1.52 -4.64
N GLU A 49 -7.96 0.82 -3.53
CA GLU A 49 -8.17 1.35 -2.19
C GLU A 49 -6.89 1.29 -1.34
N VAL A 50 -6.82 2.11 -0.30
CA VAL A 50 -5.73 2.10 0.68
C VAL A 50 -6.26 1.77 2.06
N LYS A 51 -5.68 0.76 2.71
CA LYS A 51 -5.86 0.46 4.13
C LYS A 51 -4.75 1.15 4.93
N LEU A 52 -5.04 2.33 5.45
CA LEU A 52 -4.12 3.07 6.29
C LEU A 52 -4.02 2.42 7.67
N LEU A 53 -2.84 1.89 7.97
CA LEU A 53 -2.56 1.26 9.26
C LEU A 53 -2.52 2.30 10.39
N LYS A 54 -3.11 1.94 11.51
CA LYS A 54 -3.03 2.63 12.79
C LYS A 54 -2.54 1.65 13.87
N GLN A 55 -2.24 2.14 15.06
CA GLN A 55 -1.62 1.34 16.14
C GLN A 55 -2.31 -0.01 16.41
N LYS A 56 -3.61 -0.15 16.19
CA LYS A 56 -4.37 -1.39 16.51
C LYS A 56 -5.38 -1.78 15.43
N ASP A 57 -5.52 -0.98 14.37
CA ASP A 57 -6.55 -1.15 13.35
C ASP A 57 -6.10 -0.48 12.05
N TYR A 58 -6.96 -0.43 11.05
CA TYR A 58 -6.74 0.31 9.83
C TYR A 58 -7.99 1.13 9.47
N ILE A 59 -7.77 2.21 8.72
CA ILE A 59 -8.86 2.96 8.07
C ILE A 59 -8.86 2.57 6.61
N ARG A 60 -9.99 2.12 6.11
CA ARG A 60 -10.20 1.87 4.69
C ARG A 60 -10.48 3.19 4.00
N MET A 61 -9.67 3.52 3.00
CA MET A 61 -9.78 4.72 2.18
C MET A 61 -9.97 4.29 0.72
N ASN A 62 -11.18 4.42 0.23
CA ASN A 62 -11.54 4.36 -1.18
C ASN A 62 -11.82 5.78 -1.69
N GLU A 63 -12.21 5.94 -2.97
CA GLU A 63 -12.45 7.25 -3.56
C GLU A 63 -13.55 8.03 -2.82
N GLU A 64 -14.67 7.38 -2.46
CA GLU A 64 -15.78 7.99 -1.73
C GLU A 64 -15.34 8.51 -0.36
N THR A 65 -14.72 7.65 0.46
CA THR A 65 -14.26 8.02 1.81
C THR A 65 -13.15 9.06 1.78
N PHE A 66 -12.33 9.07 0.73
CA PHE A 66 -11.31 10.09 0.52
C PHE A 66 -11.96 11.45 0.22
N ILE A 67 -12.90 11.50 -0.73
CA ILE A 67 -13.62 12.73 -1.10
C ILE A 67 -14.41 13.26 0.10
N ASP A 68 -15.08 12.39 0.86
CA ASP A 68 -15.79 12.79 2.09
C ASP A 68 -14.86 13.39 3.14
N THR A 69 -13.63 12.91 3.21
CA THR A 69 -12.64 13.35 4.20
C THR A 69 -11.97 14.68 3.80
N TYR A 70 -11.56 14.80 2.54
CA TYR A 70 -10.73 15.93 2.06
C TYR A 70 -11.47 16.91 1.16
N GLY A 71 -12.61 16.53 0.59
CA GLY A 71 -13.40 17.33 -0.34
C GLY A 71 -12.72 17.55 -1.70
N ILE A 72 -11.74 16.74 -2.06
CA ILE A 72 -10.98 16.75 -3.32
C ILE A 72 -10.82 15.32 -3.84
N LYS A 73 -10.45 15.14 -5.11
CA LYS A 73 -10.17 13.82 -5.67
C LYS A 73 -8.83 13.27 -5.14
N PRO A 74 -8.66 11.93 -5.01
CA PRO A 74 -7.42 11.33 -4.51
C PRO A 74 -6.15 11.80 -5.21
N ILE A 75 -6.16 11.87 -6.53
CA ILE A 75 -5.01 12.35 -7.31
C ILE A 75 -4.58 13.77 -6.94
N ARG A 76 -5.47 14.58 -6.35
CA ARG A 76 -5.18 15.95 -5.91
C ARG A 76 -4.39 16.03 -4.61
N MET A 77 -4.06 14.88 -4.02
CA MET A 77 -3.12 14.80 -2.90
C MET A 77 -1.76 15.40 -3.27
N ILE A 78 -1.30 15.20 -4.52
CA ILE A 78 -0.06 15.79 -5.02
C ILE A 78 -0.13 17.32 -5.07
N ASP A 79 -1.26 17.87 -5.49
CA ASP A 79 -1.51 19.33 -5.53
C ASP A 79 -1.61 19.90 -4.10
N LEU A 80 -2.21 19.15 -3.18
CA LEU A 80 -2.30 19.50 -1.76
C LEU A 80 -0.90 19.64 -1.16
N LYS A 81 -0.02 18.63 -1.37
CA LYS A 81 1.38 18.67 -0.95
C LYS A 81 2.18 19.76 -1.68
N GLY A 82 1.90 20.00 -2.94
CA GLY A 82 2.47 21.12 -3.69
C GLY A 82 2.20 22.48 -3.02
N LEU A 83 0.98 22.68 -2.50
CA LEU A 83 0.57 23.93 -1.84
C LEU A 83 1.06 24.01 -0.38
N MET A 84 0.78 22.98 0.45
CA MET A 84 1.03 23.06 1.88
C MET A 84 2.42 22.55 2.29
N GLY A 85 3.10 21.80 1.42
CA GLY A 85 4.31 21.07 1.74
C GLY A 85 4.04 19.82 2.58
N ASP A 86 5.11 19.10 2.89
CA ASP A 86 5.13 18.00 3.85
C ASP A 86 6.43 18.04 4.67
N ALA A 87 6.29 18.25 5.97
CA ALA A 87 7.46 18.37 6.85
C ALA A 87 8.14 17.02 7.13
N SER A 88 7.42 15.88 7.00
CA SER A 88 7.99 14.54 7.17
C SER A 88 8.98 14.21 6.05
N ASP A 89 8.67 14.64 4.82
CA ASP A 89 9.45 14.35 3.62
C ASP A 89 10.31 15.55 3.18
N ASN A 90 10.37 16.59 4.03
CA ASN A 90 11.13 17.81 3.75
C ASN A 90 10.65 18.53 2.46
N ILE A 91 9.38 18.40 2.13
CA ILE A 91 8.74 19.06 0.98
C ILE A 91 8.30 20.48 1.42
N PRO A 92 8.82 21.55 0.79
CA PRO A 92 8.63 22.91 1.32
C PRO A 92 7.22 23.49 1.12
N GLY A 93 6.53 23.16 0.02
CA GLY A 93 5.27 23.81 -0.34
C GLY A 93 5.38 25.31 -0.54
N VAL A 94 4.26 26.03 -0.35
CA VAL A 94 4.18 27.47 -0.36
C VAL A 94 4.23 28.01 1.08
N LYS A 95 5.23 28.81 1.39
CA LYS A 95 5.42 29.36 2.75
C LYS A 95 4.15 30.09 3.25
N GLY A 96 3.60 29.57 4.35
CA GLY A 96 2.45 30.17 5.02
C GLY A 96 1.10 29.77 4.40
N ILE A 97 1.07 28.80 3.49
CA ILE A 97 -0.13 28.09 3.05
C ILE A 97 -0.18 26.78 3.85
N GLY A 98 -1.18 26.59 4.69
CA GLY A 98 -1.40 25.34 5.41
C GLY A 98 -2.58 24.56 4.80
N GLU A 99 -2.79 23.35 5.32
CA GLU A 99 -3.78 22.39 4.82
C GLU A 99 -5.17 22.98 4.54
N LYS A 100 -5.73 23.73 5.51
CA LYS A 100 -7.06 24.32 5.35
C LYS A 100 -7.15 25.29 4.17
N THR A 101 -6.10 26.07 3.93
CA THR A 101 -6.06 27.02 2.83
C THR A 101 -5.86 26.29 1.51
N ALA A 102 -4.96 25.31 1.49
CA ALA A 102 -4.67 24.48 0.33
C ALA A 102 -5.93 23.68 -0.11
N LEU A 103 -6.60 23.01 0.83
CA LEU A 103 -7.87 22.29 0.52
C LEU A 103 -8.93 23.22 -0.05
N LYS A 104 -9.12 24.43 0.54
CA LYS A 104 -10.07 25.39 0.04
C LYS A 104 -9.76 25.82 -1.40
N LEU A 105 -8.49 26.05 -1.72
CA LEU A 105 -8.07 26.40 -3.08
C LEU A 105 -8.33 25.25 -4.05
N LEU A 106 -8.03 24.01 -3.67
CA LEU A 106 -8.26 22.84 -4.53
C LEU A 106 -9.74 22.51 -4.69
N GLN A 107 -10.56 22.73 -3.68
CA GLN A 107 -12.03 22.60 -3.79
C GLN A 107 -12.64 23.64 -4.73
N GLU A 108 -12.03 24.82 -4.85
CA GLU A 108 -12.51 25.90 -5.72
C GLU A 108 -11.96 25.78 -7.14
N TYR A 109 -10.68 25.39 -7.30
CA TYR A 109 -9.97 25.42 -8.59
C TYR A 109 -9.56 24.04 -9.10
N ASP A 110 -9.76 22.96 -8.35
CA ASP A 110 -9.45 21.56 -8.64
C ASP A 110 -7.95 21.23 -8.62
N SER A 111 -7.07 21.96 -9.28
CA SER A 111 -5.64 21.63 -9.41
C SER A 111 -4.73 22.82 -9.10
N LEU A 112 -3.44 22.52 -8.84
CA LEU A 112 -2.42 23.54 -8.64
C LEU A 112 -2.31 24.46 -9.87
N GLU A 113 -2.32 23.91 -11.05
CA GLU A 113 -2.30 24.65 -12.32
C GLU A 113 -3.46 25.64 -12.38
N ASN A 114 -4.68 25.17 -12.13
CA ASN A 114 -5.87 26.01 -12.15
C ASN A 114 -5.85 27.10 -11.07
N VAL A 115 -5.26 26.82 -9.90
CA VAL A 115 -5.05 27.88 -8.86
C VAL A 115 -4.21 29.00 -9.43
N TYR A 116 -3.11 28.69 -10.12
CA TYR A 116 -2.24 29.71 -10.72
C TYR A 116 -2.83 30.37 -11.97
N ASP A 117 -3.59 29.65 -12.77
CA ASP A 117 -4.32 30.23 -13.93
C ASP A 117 -5.38 31.24 -13.47
N ASN A 118 -5.93 31.02 -12.27
CA ASN A 118 -6.94 31.91 -11.67
C ASN A 118 -6.37 32.82 -10.58
N ILE A 119 -5.05 33.03 -10.53
CA ILE A 119 -4.37 33.78 -9.48
C ILE A 119 -4.93 35.17 -9.25
N ASP A 120 -5.45 35.81 -10.32
CA ASP A 120 -6.04 37.17 -10.26
C ASP A 120 -7.39 37.20 -9.52
N ASN A 121 -8.08 36.09 -9.44
CA ASN A 121 -9.34 35.99 -8.69
C ASN A 121 -9.09 35.79 -7.17
N ILE A 122 -7.89 35.34 -6.78
CA ILE A 122 -7.50 35.14 -5.40
C ILE A 122 -7.12 36.49 -4.77
N LYS A 123 -7.59 36.77 -3.55
CA LYS A 123 -7.44 38.06 -2.89
C LYS A 123 -6.53 37.98 -1.66
N GLY A 124 -6.03 39.14 -1.27
CA GLY A 124 -5.32 39.34 0.00
C GLY A 124 -3.96 38.68 0.08
N ALA A 125 -3.55 38.35 1.30
CA ALA A 125 -2.21 37.80 1.55
C ALA A 125 -1.97 36.42 0.91
N THR A 126 -3.01 35.65 0.68
CA THR A 126 -2.92 34.34 0.02
C THR A 126 -2.43 34.48 -1.42
N LYS A 127 -2.93 35.46 -2.19
CA LYS A 127 -2.44 35.76 -3.53
C LYS A 127 -0.94 36.01 -3.56
N GLN A 128 -0.45 36.89 -2.70
CA GLN A 128 0.97 37.22 -2.67
C GLN A 128 1.83 36.02 -2.32
N LYS A 129 1.43 35.22 -1.30
CA LYS A 129 2.14 33.98 -0.94
C LYS A 129 2.24 32.99 -2.09
N LEU A 130 1.14 32.82 -2.84
CA LEU A 130 1.13 31.95 -4.02
C LEU A 130 2.07 32.46 -5.11
N ILE A 131 2.04 33.78 -5.40
CA ILE A 131 2.94 34.40 -6.37
C ILE A 131 4.41 34.16 -5.98
N ASP A 132 4.75 34.46 -4.73
CA ASP A 132 6.12 34.35 -4.20
C ASP A 132 6.60 32.90 -4.13
N GLY A 133 5.68 31.93 -3.92
CA GLY A 133 5.96 30.52 -3.75
C GLY A 133 5.71 29.63 -4.98
N LYS A 134 5.47 30.21 -6.17
CA LYS A 134 5.08 29.45 -7.35
C LYS A 134 6.04 28.31 -7.70
N GLU A 135 7.33 28.61 -7.82
CA GLU A 135 8.35 27.63 -8.15
C GLU A 135 8.42 26.50 -7.11
N SER A 136 8.35 26.89 -5.82
CA SER A 136 8.34 25.93 -4.70
C SER A 136 7.12 25.03 -4.75
N ALA A 137 5.95 25.54 -5.11
CA ALA A 137 4.71 24.77 -5.21
C ALA A 137 4.81 23.67 -6.28
N PHE A 138 5.26 24.03 -7.48
CA PHE A 138 5.41 23.07 -8.59
C PHE A 138 6.50 22.03 -8.31
N MET A 139 7.65 22.47 -7.81
CA MET A 139 8.71 21.55 -7.38
C MET A 139 8.21 20.58 -6.30
N SER A 140 7.45 21.08 -5.32
CA SER A 140 6.88 20.24 -4.26
C SER A 140 5.85 19.24 -4.78
N LYS A 141 5.04 19.65 -5.74
CA LYS A 141 4.12 18.73 -6.44
C LYS A 141 4.89 17.64 -7.19
N ASP A 142 5.93 18.00 -7.92
CA ASP A 142 6.75 17.04 -8.67
C ASP A 142 7.39 16.01 -7.74
N ILE A 143 7.96 16.46 -6.61
CA ILE A 143 8.58 15.59 -5.61
C ILE A 143 7.54 14.68 -4.94
N ALA A 144 6.33 15.18 -4.66
CA ALA A 144 5.25 14.42 -4.04
C ALA A 144 4.58 13.42 -4.98
N THR A 145 4.85 13.48 -6.27
CA THR A 145 4.21 12.62 -7.27
C THR A 145 4.93 11.29 -7.36
N ILE A 146 4.24 10.22 -7.04
CA ILE A 146 4.76 8.85 -7.16
C ILE A 146 4.99 8.50 -8.62
N TYR A 147 6.20 8.00 -8.93
CA TYR A 147 6.55 7.51 -10.26
C TYR A 147 5.96 6.11 -10.48
N ASN A 148 5.20 5.93 -11.55
CA ASN A 148 4.43 4.70 -11.80
C ASN A 148 4.82 3.95 -13.08
N GLU A 149 6.09 4.06 -13.50
CA GLU A 149 6.66 3.40 -14.67
C GLU A 149 8.00 2.73 -14.36
N VAL A 150 8.10 2.15 -13.14
CA VAL A 150 9.27 1.39 -12.71
C VAL A 150 9.43 0.15 -13.61
N PRO A 151 10.65 -0.20 -14.05
CA PRO A 151 10.89 -1.39 -14.87
C PRO A 151 10.79 -2.67 -14.01
N VAL A 152 9.58 -3.02 -13.59
CA VAL A 152 9.30 -4.23 -12.81
C VAL A 152 9.48 -5.48 -13.67
N THR A 153 9.99 -6.56 -13.07
CA THR A 153 10.36 -7.79 -13.79
C THR A 153 9.29 -8.87 -13.75
N TYR A 154 8.33 -8.78 -12.84
CA TYR A 154 7.27 -9.78 -12.68
C TYR A 154 5.93 -9.24 -13.17
N SER A 155 5.17 -10.09 -13.87
CA SER A 155 3.77 -9.84 -14.19
C SER A 155 2.87 -10.01 -12.96
N LEU A 156 1.62 -9.56 -13.03
CA LEU A 156 0.66 -9.75 -11.93
C LEU A 156 0.39 -11.23 -11.64
N GLU A 157 0.33 -12.06 -12.67
CA GLU A 157 0.10 -13.51 -12.54
C GLU A 157 1.26 -14.20 -11.80
N GLU A 158 2.51 -13.75 -12.01
CA GLU A 158 3.67 -14.29 -11.32
C GLU A 158 3.72 -13.93 -9.83
N LEU A 159 2.91 -12.94 -9.41
CA LEU A 159 2.77 -12.53 -8.02
C LEU A 159 1.75 -13.36 -7.24
N LYS A 160 1.08 -14.29 -7.89
CA LYS A 160 0.09 -15.14 -7.27
C LYS A 160 0.62 -15.78 -5.99
N TYR A 161 -0.18 -15.66 -4.93
CA TYR A 161 0.13 -16.27 -3.64
C TYR A 161 -0.50 -17.66 -3.55
N ASP A 162 0.31 -18.69 -3.51
CA ASP A 162 -0.12 -20.09 -3.44
C ASP A 162 -0.26 -20.62 -1.99
N GLY A 163 -0.25 -19.74 -1.02
CA GLY A 163 -0.32 -20.10 0.39
C GLY A 163 1.05 -20.05 1.11
N PRO A 164 1.04 -20.23 2.44
CA PRO A 164 2.25 -20.23 3.25
C PRO A 164 3.04 -21.51 3.06
N ASP A 165 4.36 -21.40 3.08
CA ASP A 165 5.25 -22.55 3.31
C ASP A 165 5.15 -22.96 4.77
N VAL A 166 4.21 -23.88 5.06
CA VAL A 166 3.93 -24.35 6.44
C VAL A 166 5.15 -24.97 7.09
N ASN A 167 5.95 -25.73 6.33
CA ASN A 167 7.13 -26.40 6.88
C ASN A 167 8.23 -25.40 7.23
N GLY A 168 8.54 -24.48 6.30
CA GLY A 168 9.51 -23.42 6.56
C GLY A 168 9.09 -22.50 7.71
N LEU A 169 7.80 -22.17 7.82
CA LEU A 169 7.29 -21.40 8.95
C LEU A 169 7.41 -22.13 10.29
N ARG A 170 7.15 -23.43 10.33
CA ARG A 170 7.35 -24.25 11.55
C ARG A 170 8.80 -24.24 12.00
N GLU A 171 9.75 -24.40 11.07
CA GLU A 171 11.18 -24.34 11.38
C GLU A 171 11.56 -22.98 11.96
N ILE A 172 11.22 -21.89 11.27
CA ILE A 172 11.50 -20.52 11.71
C ILE A 172 10.86 -20.21 13.07
N TYR A 173 9.60 -20.56 13.28
CA TYR A 173 8.92 -20.32 14.55
C TYR A 173 9.48 -21.16 15.70
N SER A 174 9.98 -22.37 15.39
CA SER A 174 10.68 -23.20 16.37
C SER A 174 12.02 -22.59 16.77
N ASP A 175 12.83 -22.16 15.79
CA ASP A 175 14.14 -21.55 16.02
C ASP A 175 14.05 -20.22 16.79
N LEU A 176 12.99 -19.45 16.52
CA LEU A 176 12.71 -18.20 17.21
C LEU A 176 11.92 -18.36 18.51
N GLU A 177 11.61 -19.59 18.93
CA GLU A 177 10.81 -19.91 20.12
C GLU A 177 9.42 -19.25 20.12
N PHE A 178 8.80 -19.06 18.95
CA PHE A 178 7.47 -18.46 18.78
C PHE A 178 6.36 -19.51 18.96
N TYR A 179 6.31 -20.14 20.12
CA TYR A 179 5.40 -21.26 20.43
C TYR A 179 3.92 -20.93 20.29
N SER A 180 3.52 -19.66 20.42
CA SER A 180 2.13 -19.23 20.21
C SER A 180 1.70 -19.40 18.75
N PHE A 181 2.57 -19.10 17.79
CA PHE A 181 2.29 -19.28 16.37
C PHE A 181 2.35 -20.74 15.94
N LEU A 182 3.15 -21.57 16.60
CA LEU A 182 3.20 -23.01 16.30
C LEU A 182 1.87 -23.72 16.60
N LYS A 183 1.06 -23.19 17.54
CA LYS A 183 -0.26 -23.77 17.86
C LYS A 183 -1.28 -23.62 16.74
N ASP A 184 -1.11 -22.63 15.87
CA ASP A 184 -2.02 -22.38 14.76
C ASP A 184 -1.81 -23.37 13.60
N PHE A 185 -0.61 -23.96 13.53
CA PHE A 185 -0.33 -25.08 12.63
C PHE A 185 -0.71 -26.38 13.34
N LYS A 186 -2.02 -26.69 13.37
CA LYS A 186 -2.45 -28.04 13.76
C LYS A 186 -1.65 -29.03 12.90
N GLU A 187 -1.01 -29.99 13.57
CA GLU A 187 -0.46 -31.14 12.86
C GLU A 187 -1.60 -31.67 11.99
N GLU A 188 -1.42 -31.71 10.66
CA GLU A 188 -2.15 -32.68 9.88
C GLU A 188 -1.86 -34.00 10.58
N GLU A 189 -2.89 -34.54 11.27
CA GLU A 189 -2.80 -35.85 11.88
C GLU A 189 -2.22 -36.75 10.80
N LYS A 190 -0.95 -37.13 10.95
CA LYS A 190 -0.43 -38.28 10.24
C LYS A 190 -1.48 -39.33 10.56
N LYS A 191 -2.31 -39.69 9.56
CA LYS A 191 -3.16 -40.87 9.67
C LYS A 191 -2.21 -41.92 10.18
N GLU A 192 -2.31 -42.24 11.48
CA GLU A 192 -1.64 -43.41 12.01
C GLU A 192 -2.06 -44.52 11.06
N GLU A 193 -1.13 -44.99 10.25
CA GLU A 193 -1.31 -46.28 9.61
C GLU A 193 -1.70 -47.21 10.75
N LYS A 194 -2.96 -47.59 10.79
CA LYS A 194 -3.40 -48.63 11.73
C LYS A 194 -2.60 -49.85 11.37
N LEU A 195 -1.46 -50.01 12.07
CA LEU A 195 -0.70 -51.23 12.01
C LEU A 195 -1.68 -52.30 12.46
N GLU A 196 -2.14 -53.16 11.55
CA GLU A 196 -2.92 -54.34 11.87
C GLU A 196 -1.98 -55.30 12.58
N TYR A 197 -2.00 -55.30 13.90
CA TYR A 197 -1.31 -56.28 14.70
C TYR A 197 -2.10 -57.60 14.67
N LYS A 198 -1.51 -58.63 14.16
CA LYS A 198 -2.02 -59.98 14.32
C LYS A 198 -1.35 -60.64 15.54
N ILE A 199 -2.10 -60.84 16.60
CA ILE A 199 -1.63 -61.55 17.77
C ILE A 199 -1.51 -63.02 17.35
N ILE A 200 -0.27 -63.56 17.41
CA ILE A 200 0.00 -64.97 17.15
C ILE A 200 -0.03 -65.68 18.51
N GLU A 201 -1.11 -66.48 18.71
CA GLU A 201 -1.32 -67.19 19.97
C GLU A 201 -0.61 -68.54 20.04
N ASN A 202 -0.15 -69.07 18.86
CA ASN A 202 0.57 -70.38 18.80
C ASN A 202 1.84 -70.29 17.96
N ILE A 203 2.84 -71.05 18.37
CA ILE A 203 4.18 -71.15 17.71
C ILE A 203 4.03 -71.72 16.28
N ASP A 204 3.02 -72.53 16.01
CA ASP A 204 2.77 -73.12 14.69
C ASP A 204 2.30 -72.08 13.65
N ASP A 205 1.71 -70.97 14.07
CA ASP A 205 1.33 -69.82 13.22
C ASP A 205 2.52 -68.98 12.74
N LEU A 206 3.68 -69.12 13.37
CA LEU A 206 4.94 -68.48 12.99
C LEU A 206 5.66 -69.14 11.82
N LYS A 207 5.30 -70.33 11.46
CA LYS A 207 5.98 -71.11 10.43
C LYS A 207 5.39 -71.04 9.03
N LEU A 208 4.35 -70.20 8.83
CA LEU A 208 3.64 -69.98 7.55
C LEU A 208 3.95 -68.65 6.91
N LYS A 209 5.24 -68.31 6.75
CA LYS A 209 5.74 -67.39 5.74
C LYS A 209 7.12 -67.77 5.29
#